data_01153fc98d00e64bf0cf257bebe65bdf
#
_entry.id   01153fc98d00e64bf0cf257bebe65bdf
#
_cell.length_a   1.000
_cell.length_b   1.000
_cell.length_c   1.000
_cell.angle_alpha   90.00
_cell.angle_beta   90.00
_cell.angle_gamma   90.00
#
_symmetry.space_group_name_H-M   'P 1'
#
loop_
_entity.id
_entity.type
_entity.pdbx_description
1 polymer ?
#
loop_
_entity_poly.entity_id
_entity_poly.type
_entity_poly.pdbx_seq_one_letter_code
_entity_poly.pdbx_strand_id
1 'polypeptide(L)'
;MMNQADAGLIQCGVAGVGYLGRHHARLYHALAGAELVGIYEPNDEAAEKVCSEYGCTRFSTIQELGQACDAVSVVCPTDLHAEVAVELIEQSCHLLVEKPLCVSSAEAETILNRAQQAKVLVQVGHIEHYNPVMTFLEDAVTEPKYLTVERLAPFQPRGTEVGVVLDLMIHDVGIAMALVDSPVERVESIGVRVLSPTEDIANARIVFANGCVANLSASRVSEKKAREIRVFQDTGYLSLDFMNQKGHLIKKAGPSLERHEVPVEQGEPLALELESFLSCVRDMSTPKTDGSFGKSALEVALTITKQIQSGWNP
;
A
#
# COMPACT_ATOMS: atom_id res chain seq x y z
N MET A 1 10.62 -31.69 -8.35
CA MET A 1 11.39 -30.57 -7.80
C MET A 1 12.21 -30.01 -8.94
N MET A 2 11.66 -29.00 -9.65
CA MET A 2 12.46 -28.29 -10.67
C MET A 2 13.42 -27.36 -9.92
N ASN A 3 14.68 -27.38 -10.35
CA ASN A 3 15.77 -26.61 -9.77
C ASN A 3 15.46 -25.11 -9.91
N GLN A 4 15.49 -24.35 -8.81
CA GLN A 4 15.32 -22.89 -8.77
C GLN A 4 16.40 -22.08 -9.55
N ALA A 5 17.32 -22.75 -10.24
CA ALA A 5 18.45 -22.14 -10.91
C ALA A 5 18.23 -21.80 -12.40
N ASP A 6 17.05 -22.09 -12.98
CA ASP A 6 16.78 -21.91 -14.42
C ASP A 6 15.60 -20.97 -14.76
N ALA A 7 14.99 -20.30 -13.78
CA ALA A 7 14.04 -19.23 -14.06
C ALA A 7 14.83 -17.97 -14.41
N GLY A 8 14.72 -17.50 -15.67
CA GLY A 8 15.35 -16.25 -16.13
C GLY A 8 14.98 -15.07 -15.23
N LEU A 9 15.81 -14.00 -15.26
CA LEU A 9 15.50 -12.76 -14.55
C LEU A 9 14.21 -12.14 -15.11
N ILE A 10 13.34 -11.65 -14.23
CA ILE A 10 12.16 -10.87 -14.63
C ILE A 10 12.63 -9.48 -15.08
N GLN A 11 12.29 -9.10 -16.32
CA GLN A 11 12.61 -7.80 -16.87
C GLN A 11 11.70 -6.74 -16.23
N CYS A 12 12.27 -5.90 -15.36
CA CYS A 12 11.52 -4.93 -14.54
C CYS A 12 11.69 -3.51 -15.05
N GLY A 13 10.60 -2.74 -14.97
CA GLY A 13 10.58 -1.32 -15.26
C GLY A 13 9.94 -0.48 -14.16
N VAL A 14 10.18 0.84 -14.20
CA VAL A 14 9.53 1.79 -13.29
C VAL A 14 8.96 2.96 -14.07
N ALA A 15 7.66 3.20 -13.98
CA ALA A 15 6.97 4.36 -14.52
C ALA A 15 6.82 5.43 -13.42
N GLY A 16 7.63 6.49 -13.51
CA GLY A 16 7.77 7.54 -12.51
C GLY A 16 8.90 7.24 -11.52
N VAL A 17 9.98 8.04 -11.55
CA VAL A 17 11.13 7.90 -10.63
C VAL A 17 11.31 9.11 -9.72
N GLY A 18 10.20 9.67 -9.27
CA GLY A 18 10.16 10.67 -8.22
C GLY A 18 10.69 10.14 -6.87
N TYR A 19 10.20 10.71 -5.76
CA TYR A 19 10.70 10.35 -4.42
C TYR A 19 10.59 8.85 -4.11
N LEU A 20 9.47 8.20 -4.45
CA LEU A 20 9.25 6.78 -4.15
C LEU A 20 9.79 5.88 -5.28
N GLY A 21 9.54 6.23 -6.54
CA GLY A 21 9.93 5.39 -7.68
C GLY A 21 11.43 5.13 -7.81
N ARG A 22 12.29 6.06 -7.37
CA ARG A 22 13.72 5.80 -7.28
C ARG A 22 14.09 4.66 -6.32
N HIS A 23 13.27 4.42 -5.28
CA HIS A 23 13.48 3.30 -4.37
C HIS A 23 13.05 1.98 -5.01
N HIS A 24 12.00 1.98 -5.86
CA HIS A 24 11.63 0.83 -6.68
C HIS A 24 12.76 0.48 -7.65
N ALA A 25 13.31 1.47 -8.37
CA ALA A 25 14.44 1.26 -9.28
C ALA A 25 15.67 0.69 -8.55
N ARG A 26 16.04 1.27 -7.38
CA ARG A 26 17.11 0.76 -6.53
C ARG A 26 16.93 -0.70 -6.17
N LEU A 27 15.72 -1.06 -5.78
CA LEU A 27 15.42 -2.42 -5.33
C LEU A 27 15.38 -3.41 -6.50
N TYR A 28 14.77 -3.09 -7.63
CA TYR A 28 14.83 -3.95 -8.80
C TYR A 28 16.26 -4.16 -9.29
N HIS A 29 17.14 -3.18 -9.18
CA HIS A 29 18.56 -3.34 -9.47
C HIS A 29 19.28 -4.28 -8.47
N ALA A 30 18.83 -4.33 -7.20
CA ALA A 30 19.49 -5.08 -6.13
C ALA A 30 18.91 -6.48 -5.91
N LEU A 31 17.64 -6.72 -6.25
CA LEU A 31 16.94 -7.96 -5.93
C LEU A 31 17.35 -9.10 -6.86
N ALA A 32 17.68 -10.26 -6.26
CA ALA A 32 17.92 -11.48 -7.00
C ALA A 32 16.63 -11.92 -7.74
N GLY A 33 16.70 -12.16 -9.02
CA GLY A 33 15.54 -12.57 -9.84
C GLY A 33 14.85 -11.42 -10.57
N ALA A 34 15.33 -10.18 -10.43
CA ALA A 34 14.94 -9.01 -11.22
C ALA A 34 16.10 -8.48 -12.05
N GLU A 35 15.80 -7.90 -13.19
CA GLU A 35 16.69 -7.06 -13.98
C GLU A 35 16.01 -5.72 -14.23
N LEU A 36 16.57 -4.64 -13.70
CA LEU A 36 16.07 -3.30 -13.99
C LEU A 36 16.44 -2.90 -15.43
N VAL A 37 15.52 -3.10 -16.37
CA VAL A 37 15.70 -2.78 -17.79
C VAL A 37 15.70 -1.27 -18.03
N GLY A 38 14.70 -0.58 -17.41
CA GLY A 38 14.60 0.86 -17.62
C GLY A 38 13.46 1.53 -16.87
N ILE A 39 13.35 2.80 -17.19
CA ILE A 39 12.39 3.71 -16.57
C ILE A 39 11.67 4.57 -17.61
N TYR A 40 10.49 5.04 -17.26
CA TYR A 40 9.85 6.19 -17.89
C TYR A 40 9.72 7.32 -16.86
N GLU A 41 10.27 8.50 -17.20
CA GLU A 41 10.21 9.68 -16.34
C GLU A 41 10.29 10.94 -17.24
N PRO A 42 9.27 11.82 -17.20
CA PRO A 42 9.27 13.06 -17.97
C PRO A 42 10.35 14.07 -17.53
N ASN A 43 10.70 14.08 -16.24
CA ASN A 43 11.72 14.99 -15.71
C ASN A 43 13.13 14.50 -16.07
N ASP A 44 13.85 15.27 -16.86
CA ASP A 44 15.17 14.92 -17.38
C ASP A 44 16.20 14.68 -16.27
N GLU A 45 16.25 15.54 -15.26
CA GLU A 45 17.21 15.44 -14.15
C GLU A 45 16.96 14.17 -13.30
N ALA A 46 15.69 13.87 -12.99
CA ALA A 46 15.33 12.67 -12.24
C ALA A 46 15.66 11.39 -13.03
N ALA A 47 15.35 11.38 -14.33
CA ALA A 47 15.65 10.27 -15.22
C ALA A 47 17.15 10.02 -15.35
N GLU A 48 17.94 11.06 -15.67
CA GLU A 48 19.39 10.96 -15.83
C GLU A 48 20.08 10.43 -14.56
N LYS A 49 19.62 10.90 -13.40
CA LYS A 49 20.15 10.44 -12.11
C LYS A 49 19.97 8.94 -11.91
N VAL A 50 18.76 8.42 -12.14
CA VAL A 50 18.46 6.99 -11.95
C VAL A 50 19.17 6.14 -13.00
N CYS A 51 19.15 6.55 -14.27
CA CYS A 51 19.81 5.81 -15.34
C CYS A 51 21.33 5.74 -15.17
N SER A 52 21.98 6.85 -14.75
CA SER A 52 23.42 6.87 -14.49
C SER A 52 23.82 6.05 -13.25
N GLU A 53 22.96 6.02 -12.21
CA GLU A 53 23.23 5.29 -10.97
C GLU A 53 23.09 3.78 -11.14
N TYR A 54 22.10 3.31 -11.91
CA TYR A 54 21.77 1.87 -12.04
C TYR A 54 22.05 1.30 -13.44
N GLY A 55 22.52 2.08 -14.40
CA GLY A 55 22.85 1.61 -15.73
C GLY A 55 21.65 1.17 -16.58
N CYS A 56 20.45 1.69 -16.29
CA CYS A 56 19.22 1.31 -16.97
C CYS A 56 18.85 2.27 -18.10
N THR A 57 17.94 1.86 -18.99
CA THR A 57 17.49 2.65 -20.14
C THR A 57 16.39 3.64 -19.74
N ARG A 58 16.45 4.89 -20.22
CA ARG A 58 15.28 5.77 -20.21
C ARG A 58 14.47 5.56 -21.49
N PHE A 59 13.20 5.16 -21.34
CA PHE A 59 12.26 5.04 -22.45
C PHE A 59 11.52 6.38 -22.67
N SER A 60 11.16 6.65 -23.93
CA SER A 60 10.50 7.91 -24.30
C SER A 60 8.99 7.85 -24.12
N THR A 61 8.41 6.65 -24.06
CA THR A 61 6.97 6.39 -23.89
C THR A 61 6.73 5.24 -22.92
N ILE A 62 5.53 5.19 -22.32
CA ILE A 62 5.07 4.08 -21.51
C ILE A 62 5.00 2.80 -22.33
N GLN A 63 4.59 2.90 -23.59
CA GLN A 63 4.52 1.77 -24.52
C GLN A 63 5.90 1.15 -24.75
N GLU A 64 6.95 1.95 -25.01
CA GLU A 64 8.31 1.44 -25.17
C GLU A 64 8.82 0.74 -23.91
N LEU A 65 8.54 1.32 -22.72
CA LEU A 65 8.86 0.69 -21.43
C LEU A 65 8.15 -0.68 -21.32
N GLY A 66 6.84 -0.72 -21.61
CA GLY A 66 6.05 -1.94 -21.52
C GLY A 66 6.52 -3.04 -22.47
N GLN A 67 6.95 -2.68 -23.70
CA GLN A 67 7.48 -3.65 -24.66
C GLN A 67 8.81 -4.28 -24.23
N ALA A 68 9.55 -3.63 -23.33
CA ALA A 68 10.85 -4.10 -22.85
C ALA A 68 10.76 -4.85 -21.50
N CYS A 69 9.59 -4.86 -20.84
CA CYS A 69 9.47 -5.35 -19.46
C CYS A 69 8.39 -6.44 -19.33
N ASP A 70 8.65 -7.41 -18.45
CA ASP A 70 7.65 -8.39 -17.98
C ASP A 70 6.78 -7.79 -16.86
N ALA A 71 7.38 -6.94 -16.02
CA ALA A 71 6.76 -6.38 -14.82
C ALA A 71 7.14 -4.90 -14.64
N VAL A 72 6.17 -4.05 -14.29
CA VAL A 72 6.39 -2.61 -14.14
C VAL A 72 5.78 -2.11 -12.84
N SER A 73 6.56 -1.32 -12.08
CA SER A 73 6.03 -0.51 -10.98
C SER A 73 5.52 0.83 -11.51
N VAL A 74 4.23 1.11 -11.27
CA VAL A 74 3.58 2.39 -11.59
C VAL A 74 3.64 3.29 -10.35
N VAL A 75 4.52 4.30 -10.38
CA VAL A 75 4.86 5.18 -9.24
C VAL A 75 4.78 6.66 -9.66
N CYS A 76 3.98 6.95 -10.65
CA CYS A 76 3.65 8.29 -11.11
C CYS A 76 2.60 8.96 -10.17
N PRO A 77 2.18 10.22 -10.40
CA PRO A 77 1.06 10.82 -9.69
C PRO A 77 -0.23 9.99 -9.82
N THR A 78 -1.03 9.96 -8.75
CA THR A 78 -2.20 9.07 -8.63
C THR A 78 -3.24 9.26 -9.75
N ASP A 79 -3.41 10.48 -10.23
CA ASP A 79 -4.32 10.83 -11.33
C ASP A 79 -3.91 10.22 -12.68
N LEU A 80 -2.67 9.79 -12.82
CA LEU A 80 -2.14 9.11 -14.00
C LEU A 80 -2.11 7.58 -13.85
N HIS A 81 -2.36 7.04 -12.67
CA HIS A 81 -2.25 5.59 -12.42
C HIS A 81 -3.10 4.76 -13.38
N ALA A 82 -4.35 5.16 -13.59
CA ALA A 82 -5.27 4.40 -14.43
C ALA A 82 -4.84 4.38 -15.89
N GLU A 83 -4.46 5.53 -16.46
CA GLU A 83 -3.99 5.64 -17.84
C GLU A 83 -2.72 4.81 -18.05
N VAL A 84 -1.71 5.02 -17.23
CA VAL A 84 -0.42 4.32 -17.30
C VAL A 84 -0.59 2.80 -17.10
N ALA A 85 -1.42 2.39 -16.12
CA ALA A 85 -1.69 0.97 -15.88
C ALA A 85 -2.35 0.30 -17.08
N VAL A 86 -3.37 0.92 -17.70
CA VAL A 86 -4.06 0.37 -18.87
C VAL A 86 -3.10 0.24 -20.04
N GLU A 87 -2.28 1.25 -20.33
CA GLU A 87 -1.31 1.22 -21.42
C GLU A 87 -0.27 0.09 -21.24
N LEU A 88 0.23 -0.13 -20.00
CA LEU A 88 1.15 -1.22 -19.70
C LEU A 88 0.48 -2.61 -19.76
N ILE A 89 -0.79 -2.72 -19.35
CA ILE A 89 -1.57 -3.96 -19.46
C ILE A 89 -1.73 -4.34 -20.95
N GLU A 90 -1.90 -3.38 -21.84
CA GLU A 90 -1.98 -3.62 -23.29
C GLU A 90 -0.64 -4.15 -23.88
N GLN A 91 0.47 -3.92 -23.19
CA GLN A 91 1.77 -4.53 -23.49
C GLN A 91 1.99 -5.87 -22.77
N SER A 92 0.98 -6.39 -22.07
CA SER A 92 1.03 -7.64 -21.29
C SER A 92 1.96 -7.61 -20.07
N CYS A 93 2.23 -6.45 -19.50
CA CYS A 93 3.03 -6.30 -18.30
C CYS A 93 2.23 -6.67 -17.04
N HIS A 94 2.86 -7.37 -16.11
CA HIS A 94 2.41 -7.49 -14.73
C HIS A 94 2.68 -6.17 -14.00
N LEU A 95 1.75 -5.72 -13.14
CA LEU A 95 1.85 -4.40 -12.52
C LEU A 95 1.92 -4.45 -11.00
N LEU A 96 2.80 -3.63 -10.43
CA LEU A 96 2.69 -3.13 -9.08
C LEU A 96 2.30 -1.64 -9.19
N VAL A 97 1.08 -1.30 -8.82
CA VAL A 97 0.59 0.09 -8.85
C VAL A 97 0.61 0.66 -7.45
N GLU A 98 1.27 1.81 -7.27
CA GLU A 98 1.29 2.47 -5.96
C GLU A 98 -0.11 2.86 -5.48
N LYS A 99 -0.24 2.95 -4.15
CA LYS A 99 -1.52 3.37 -3.52
C LYS A 99 -1.75 4.89 -3.66
N PRO A 100 -3.02 5.31 -3.75
CA PRO A 100 -4.20 4.49 -4.05
C PRO A 100 -4.14 3.94 -5.47
N LEU A 101 -4.82 2.82 -5.74
CA LEU A 101 -4.82 2.18 -7.06
C LEU A 101 -5.10 3.19 -8.19
N CYS A 102 -6.06 4.09 -7.96
CA CYS A 102 -6.45 5.18 -8.88
C CYS A 102 -7.33 6.18 -8.11
N VAL A 103 -7.96 7.14 -8.81
CA VAL A 103 -8.78 8.18 -8.16
C VAL A 103 -10.26 7.83 -8.03
N SER A 104 -10.76 6.77 -8.73
CA SER A 104 -12.17 6.40 -8.71
C SER A 104 -12.41 4.88 -8.82
N SER A 105 -13.57 4.42 -8.32
CA SER A 105 -13.98 3.01 -8.45
C SER A 105 -14.16 2.59 -9.92
N ALA A 106 -14.57 3.49 -10.80
CA ALA A 106 -14.73 3.21 -12.22
C ALA A 106 -13.40 2.96 -12.94
N GLU A 107 -12.36 3.74 -12.60
CA GLU A 107 -11.00 3.49 -13.08
C GLU A 107 -10.46 2.17 -12.56
N ALA A 108 -10.66 1.87 -11.26
CA ALA A 108 -10.26 0.60 -10.68
C ALA A 108 -10.90 -0.59 -11.40
N GLU A 109 -12.19 -0.51 -11.69
CA GLU A 109 -12.89 -1.53 -12.51
C GLU A 109 -12.29 -1.67 -13.90
N THR A 110 -11.93 -0.56 -14.54
CA THR A 110 -11.30 -0.58 -15.86
C THR A 110 -9.97 -1.29 -15.82
N ILE A 111 -9.10 -0.95 -14.86
CA ILE A 111 -7.79 -1.61 -14.66
C ILE A 111 -7.97 -3.12 -14.46
N LEU A 112 -8.86 -3.53 -13.55
CA LEU A 112 -9.06 -4.94 -13.21
C LEU A 112 -9.63 -5.74 -14.38
N ASN A 113 -10.59 -5.19 -15.11
CA ASN A 113 -11.17 -5.84 -16.28
C ASN A 113 -10.13 -6.03 -17.40
N ARG A 114 -9.30 -5.03 -17.65
CA ARG A 114 -8.21 -5.11 -18.63
C ARG A 114 -7.16 -6.13 -18.21
N ALA A 115 -6.73 -6.12 -16.94
CA ALA A 115 -5.77 -7.08 -16.40
C ALA A 115 -6.27 -8.52 -16.52
N GLN A 116 -7.55 -8.76 -16.20
CA GLN A 116 -8.17 -10.07 -16.34
C GLN A 116 -8.19 -10.54 -17.81
N GLN A 117 -8.53 -9.66 -18.76
CA GLN A 117 -8.53 -9.98 -20.20
C GLN A 117 -7.13 -10.29 -20.71
N ALA A 118 -6.13 -9.53 -20.28
CA ALA A 118 -4.72 -9.72 -20.65
C ALA A 118 -4.04 -10.86 -19.87
N LYS A 119 -4.69 -11.39 -18.80
CA LYS A 119 -4.14 -12.40 -17.89
C LYS A 119 -2.84 -11.94 -17.18
N VAL A 120 -2.77 -10.68 -16.84
CA VAL A 120 -1.67 -10.10 -16.08
C VAL A 120 -2.07 -9.85 -14.62
N LEU A 121 -1.10 -9.89 -13.73
CA LEU A 121 -1.29 -9.62 -12.31
C LEU A 121 -1.27 -8.11 -12.05
N VAL A 122 -2.11 -7.67 -11.12
CA VAL A 122 -2.06 -6.33 -10.55
C VAL A 122 -1.93 -6.46 -9.05
N GLN A 123 -0.81 -5.98 -8.50
CA GLN A 123 -0.58 -5.77 -7.09
C GLN A 123 -0.70 -4.29 -6.78
N VAL A 124 -1.29 -3.93 -5.65
CA VAL A 124 -1.37 -2.54 -5.19
C VAL A 124 -0.39 -2.29 -4.05
N GLY A 125 0.33 -1.17 -4.12
CA GLY A 125 1.42 -0.78 -3.21
C GLY A 125 0.97 -0.49 -1.77
N HIS A 126 0.26 -1.42 -1.16
CA HIS A 126 -0.08 -1.40 0.26
C HIS A 126 1.10 -1.92 1.10
N ILE A 127 2.20 -1.20 1.08
CA ILE A 127 3.50 -1.56 1.67
C ILE A 127 3.42 -2.07 3.11
N GLU A 128 2.49 -1.58 3.92
CA GLU A 128 2.36 -2.01 5.33
C GLU A 128 1.92 -3.48 5.47
N HIS A 129 1.33 -4.09 4.44
CA HIS A 129 1.02 -5.52 4.40
C HIS A 129 2.26 -6.42 4.30
N TYR A 130 3.39 -5.84 3.91
CA TYR A 130 4.70 -6.49 3.81
C TYR A 130 5.62 -6.10 4.97
N ASN A 131 5.15 -5.24 5.86
CA ASN A 131 5.86 -4.91 7.10
C ASN A 131 5.88 -6.13 8.02
N PRO A 132 7.03 -6.52 8.62
CA PRO A 132 7.11 -7.66 9.54
C PRO A 132 6.11 -7.60 10.71
N VAL A 133 5.70 -6.40 11.13
CA VAL A 133 4.63 -6.20 12.11
C VAL A 133 3.30 -6.79 11.63
N MET A 134 2.97 -6.62 10.34
CA MET A 134 1.74 -7.15 9.78
C MET A 134 1.75 -8.68 9.73
N THR A 135 2.87 -9.29 9.32
CA THR A 135 3.02 -10.75 9.35
C THR A 135 2.76 -11.31 10.75
N PHE A 136 3.32 -10.66 11.78
CA PHE A 136 3.04 -11.06 13.16
C PHE A 136 1.57 -10.87 13.54
N LEU A 137 0.92 -9.77 13.12
CA LEU A 137 -0.50 -9.52 13.40
C LEU A 137 -1.39 -10.58 12.78
N GLU A 138 -1.14 -10.98 11.54
CA GLU A 138 -1.92 -11.99 10.81
C GLU A 138 -1.89 -13.35 11.52
N ASP A 139 -0.75 -13.71 12.12
CA ASP A 139 -0.62 -14.96 12.88
C ASP A 139 -1.24 -14.87 14.29
N ALA A 140 -1.19 -13.69 14.93
CA ALA A 140 -1.57 -13.53 16.33
C ALA A 140 -3.04 -13.10 16.54
N VAL A 141 -3.66 -12.48 15.52
CA VAL A 141 -5.04 -11.99 15.60
C VAL A 141 -5.99 -13.06 15.06
N THR A 142 -6.93 -13.49 15.89
CA THR A 142 -7.89 -14.54 15.52
C THR A 142 -9.33 -14.04 15.48
N GLU A 143 -9.77 -13.33 16.51
CA GLU A 143 -11.13 -12.78 16.64
C GLU A 143 -11.08 -11.35 17.18
N PRO A 144 -10.65 -10.37 16.35
CA PRO A 144 -10.56 -9.00 16.80
C PRO A 144 -11.95 -8.44 17.11
N LYS A 145 -12.08 -7.76 18.26
CA LYS A 145 -13.32 -7.08 18.69
C LYS A 145 -13.24 -5.59 18.49
N TYR A 146 -12.04 -5.04 18.66
CA TYR A 146 -11.81 -3.62 18.54
C TYR A 146 -10.38 -3.33 18.09
N LEU A 147 -10.24 -2.39 17.15
CA LEU A 147 -8.95 -1.89 16.69
C LEU A 147 -8.87 -0.38 16.89
N THR A 148 -7.68 0.11 17.27
CA THR A 148 -7.34 1.52 17.16
C THR A 148 -6.06 1.67 16.35
N VAL A 149 -6.07 2.55 15.36
CA VAL A 149 -4.90 2.83 14.53
C VAL A 149 -4.63 4.32 14.51
N GLU A 150 -3.38 4.70 14.73
CA GLU A 150 -2.92 6.09 14.66
C GLU A 150 -1.79 6.19 13.63
N ARG A 151 -1.99 7.07 12.63
CA ARG A 151 -1.00 7.42 11.62
C ARG A 151 -0.81 8.93 11.60
N LEU A 152 0.25 9.37 12.25
CA LEU A 152 0.53 10.78 12.49
C LEU A 152 1.85 11.16 11.82
N ALA A 153 1.86 12.30 11.12
CA ALA A 153 3.04 12.84 10.48
C ALA A 153 3.10 14.37 10.63
N PRO A 154 4.30 14.97 10.68
CA PRO A 154 4.49 16.40 10.52
C PRO A 154 4.11 16.84 9.10
N PHE A 155 3.67 18.09 8.98
CA PHE A 155 3.29 18.65 7.69
C PHE A 155 4.48 18.68 6.71
N GLN A 156 4.19 18.23 5.49
CA GLN A 156 5.08 18.35 4.35
C GLN A 156 4.31 19.03 3.21
N PRO A 157 4.90 20.01 2.50
CA PRO A 157 4.18 20.75 1.45
C PRO A 157 3.87 19.91 0.19
N ARG A 158 4.43 18.72 0.08
CA ARG A 158 4.16 17.74 -1.01
C ARG A 158 3.01 16.81 -0.64
N GLY A 159 2.28 16.28 -1.64
CA GLY A 159 1.18 15.32 -1.44
C GLY A 159 -0.09 15.97 -0.86
N THR A 160 -0.20 17.31 -0.93
CA THR A 160 -1.35 18.04 -0.40
C THR A 160 -2.51 18.19 -1.40
N GLU A 161 -2.30 17.74 -2.62
CA GLU A 161 -3.31 17.63 -3.67
C GLU A 161 -4.40 16.59 -3.32
N VAL A 162 -4.05 15.57 -2.56
CA VAL A 162 -5.00 14.58 -2.01
C VAL A 162 -5.16 14.75 -0.50
N GLY A 163 -6.33 14.36 0.03
CA GLY A 163 -6.61 14.39 1.46
C GLY A 163 -5.85 13.31 2.24
N VAL A 164 -5.70 13.53 3.55
CA VAL A 164 -4.99 12.61 4.45
C VAL A 164 -5.62 11.21 4.47
N VAL A 165 -6.89 11.08 4.07
CA VAL A 165 -7.57 9.78 3.97
C VAL A 165 -6.94 8.93 2.86
N LEU A 166 -6.80 9.46 1.66
CA LEU A 166 -6.22 8.75 0.51
C LEU A 166 -4.70 8.67 0.59
N ASP A 167 -4.03 9.63 1.25
CA ASP A 167 -2.59 9.60 1.40
C ASP A 167 -2.12 8.68 2.54
N LEU A 168 -2.71 8.80 3.72
CA LEU A 168 -2.25 8.10 4.93
C LEU A 168 -3.23 7.03 5.42
N MET A 169 -4.50 7.37 5.63
CA MET A 169 -5.48 6.47 6.27
C MET A 169 -5.79 5.24 5.44
N ILE A 170 -5.65 5.28 4.12
CA ILE A 170 -5.91 4.15 3.23
C ILE A 170 -5.06 2.90 3.59
N HIS A 171 -3.85 3.10 4.09
CA HIS A 171 -3.03 1.99 4.62
C HIS A 171 -3.70 1.32 5.82
N ASP A 172 -4.26 2.12 6.73
CA ASP A 172 -4.88 1.65 7.96
C ASP A 172 -6.25 1.03 7.69
N VAL A 173 -6.96 1.52 6.67
CA VAL A 173 -8.16 0.88 6.11
C VAL A 173 -7.83 -0.52 5.62
N GLY A 174 -6.78 -0.67 4.80
CA GLY A 174 -6.33 -1.97 4.31
C GLY A 174 -5.96 -2.92 5.44
N ILE A 175 -5.16 -2.45 6.42
CA ILE A 175 -4.78 -3.25 7.60
C ILE A 175 -6.03 -3.73 8.37
N ALA A 176 -6.98 -2.82 8.64
CA ALA A 176 -8.19 -3.17 9.37
C ALA A 176 -9.03 -4.20 8.61
N MET A 177 -9.20 -4.05 7.29
CA MET A 177 -9.93 -5.00 6.45
C MET A 177 -9.28 -6.39 6.46
N ALA A 178 -7.95 -6.47 6.36
CA ALA A 178 -7.25 -7.75 6.36
C ALA A 178 -7.30 -8.46 7.72
N LEU A 179 -7.19 -7.73 8.84
CA LEU A 179 -7.20 -8.32 10.17
C LEU A 179 -8.60 -8.75 10.65
N VAL A 180 -9.64 -8.04 10.19
CA VAL A 180 -11.02 -8.33 10.63
C VAL A 180 -11.67 -9.40 9.76
N ASP A 181 -11.27 -9.52 8.51
CA ASP A 181 -11.79 -10.50 7.53
C ASP A 181 -13.31 -10.58 7.52
N SER A 182 -13.96 -9.42 7.44
CA SER A 182 -15.42 -9.28 7.44
C SER A 182 -15.83 -8.06 6.61
N PRO A 183 -16.99 -8.09 5.94
CA PRO A 183 -17.46 -6.94 5.18
C PRO A 183 -17.63 -5.69 6.05
N VAL A 184 -17.30 -4.52 5.49
CA VAL A 184 -17.62 -3.23 6.11
C VAL A 184 -19.11 -3.00 6.03
N GLU A 185 -19.77 -2.82 7.17
CA GLU A 185 -21.19 -2.55 7.27
C GLU A 185 -21.50 -1.06 7.29
N ARG A 186 -20.72 -0.29 8.07
CA ARG A 186 -20.94 1.15 8.26
C ARG A 186 -19.65 1.89 8.54
N VAL A 187 -19.59 3.13 8.04
CA VAL A 187 -18.51 4.07 8.30
C VAL A 187 -19.10 5.37 8.85
N GLU A 188 -18.45 5.93 9.87
CA GLU A 188 -18.70 7.26 10.41
C GLU A 188 -17.39 8.02 10.44
N SER A 189 -17.33 9.22 9.86
CA SER A 189 -16.06 9.93 9.72
C SER A 189 -16.20 11.44 9.88
N ILE A 190 -15.11 12.07 10.33
CA ILE A 190 -14.92 13.50 10.43
C ILE A 190 -13.52 13.85 9.95
N GLY A 191 -13.37 15.01 9.31
CA GLY A 191 -12.09 15.55 8.92
C GLY A 191 -12.06 17.06 8.91
N VAL A 192 -10.87 17.61 9.11
CA VAL A 192 -10.65 19.06 9.23
C VAL A 192 -9.55 19.49 8.28
N ARG A 193 -9.80 20.59 7.56
CA ARG A 193 -8.80 21.34 6.77
C ARG A 193 -8.09 22.32 7.70
N VAL A 194 -6.79 22.20 7.83
CA VAL A 194 -5.97 23.07 8.68
C VAL A 194 -5.04 23.94 7.85
N LEU A 195 -4.27 23.32 6.96
CA LEU A 195 -3.24 23.98 6.13
C LEU A 195 -3.46 23.78 4.63
N SER A 196 -4.20 22.75 4.22
CA SER A 196 -4.44 22.42 2.81
C SER A 196 -5.92 22.56 2.42
N PRO A 197 -6.25 22.56 1.12
CA PRO A 197 -7.66 22.60 0.67
C PRO A 197 -8.42 21.28 0.92
N THR A 198 -7.70 20.19 1.20
CA THR A 198 -8.26 18.88 1.57
C THR A 198 -8.17 18.66 3.09
N GLU A 199 -8.68 17.53 3.60
CA GLU A 199 -8.52 17.22 5.02
C GLU A 199 -7.05 16.93 5.38
N ASP A 200 -6.56 17.60 6.43
CA ASP A 200 -5.22 17.41 6.99
C ASP A 200 -5.21 16.50 8.22
N ILE A 201 -6.39 16.35 8.82
CA ILE A 201 -6.66 15.41 9.91
C ILE A 201 -8.00 14.75 9.63
N ALA A 202 -8.08 13.45 9.86
CA ALA A 202 -9.31 12.67 9.75
C ALA A 202 -9.38 11.59 10.84
N ASN A 203 -10.61 11.34 11.29
CA ASN A 203 -10.96 10.20 12.12
C ASN A 203 -12.09 9.43 11.43
N ALA A 204 -11.96 8.10 11.40
CA ALA A 204 -12.98 7.22 10.87
C ALA A 204 -13.26 6.07 11.84
N ARG A 205 -14.54 5.79 12.06
CA ARG A 205 -15.04 4.61 12.76
C ARG A 205 -15.65 3.68 11.73
N ILE A 206 -15.06 2.50 11.57
CA ILE A 206 -15.51 1.44 10.67
C ILE A 206 -16.14 0.35 11.52
N VAL A 207 -17.38 -0.02 11.21
CA VAL A 207 -18.10 -1.14 11.82
C VAL A 207 -18.16 -2.26 10.79
N PHE A 208 -17.75 -3.46 11.19
CA PHE A 208 -17.75 -4.65 10.35
C PHE A 208 -18.98 -5.53 10.66
N ALA A 209 -19.41 -6.33 9.68
CA ALA A 209 -20.59 -7.19 9.80
C ALA A 209 -20.50 -8.23 10.92
N ASN A 210 -19.27 -8.64 11.32
CA ASN A 210 -19.05 -9.52 12.48
C ASN A 210 -19.10 -8.78 13.84
N GLY A 211 -19.42 -7.47 13.84
CA GLY A 211 -19.50 -6.63 15.03
C GLY A 211 -18.16 -6.03 15.49
N CYS A 212 -17.04 -6.36 14.85
CA CYS A 212 -15.77 -5.71 15.14
C CYS A 212 -15.81 -4.23 14.75
N VAL A 213 -15.09 -3.40 15.48
CA VAL A 213 -15.00 -1.96 15.23
C VAL A 213 -13.55 -1.53 15.11
N ALA A 214 -13.22 -0.76 14.06
CA ALA A 214 -11.93 -0.10 13.92
C ALA A 214 -12.08 1.42 14.02
N ASN A 215 -11.30 2.05 14.88
CA ASN A 215 -11.15 3.51 14.94
C ASN A 215 -9.81 3.89 14.36
N LEU A 216 -9.84 4.66 13.27
CA LEU A 216 -8.65 5.10 12.54
C LEU A 216 -8.48 6.60 12.73
N SER A 217 -7.27 7.03 13.02
CA SER A 217 -6.88 8.44 13.13
C SER A 217 -5.66 8.72 12.26
N ALA A 218 -5.80 9.60 11.28
CA ALA A 218 -4.70 10.03 10.43
C ALA A 218 -4.54 11.55 10.48
N SER A 219 -3.30 12.02 10.58
CA SER A 219 -2.97 13.44 10.56
C SER A 219 -1.63 13.68 9.88
N ARG A 220 -1.58 14.71 9.02
CA ARG A 220 -0.34 15.25 8.45
C ARG A 220 0.06 16.60 9.05
N VAL A 221 -0.61 17.03 10.14
CA VAL A 221 -0.33 18.29 10.86
C VAL A 221 0.00 18.02 12.34
N SER A 222 0.53 16.84 12.64
CA SER A 222 0.91 16.44 13.99
C SER A 222 2.39 16.74 14.25
N GLU A 223 2.75 17.22 15.44
CA GLU A 223 4.14 17.31 15.86
C GLU A 223 4.75 15.92 16.11
N LYS A 224 3.93 14.97 16.58
CA LYS A 224 4.31 13.56 16.78
C LYS A 224 4.29 12.83 15.44
N LYS A 225 5.32 11.99 15.21
CA LYS A 225 5.30 10.99 14.15
C LYS A 225 4.98 9.62 14.76
N ALA A 226 3.92 8.96 14.27
CA ALA A 226 3.48 7.66 14.78
C ALA A 226 2.85 6.81 13.68
N ARG A 227 3.02 5.49 13.77
CA ARG A 227 2.31 4.47 13.00
C ARG A 227 2.03 3.30 13.94
N GLU A 228 0.98 3.43 14.73
CA GLU A 228 0.70 2.53 15.85
C GLU A 228 -0.66 1.85 15.66
N ILE A 229 -0.72 0.56 15.99
CA ILE A 229 -1.97 -0.21 16.03
C ILE A 229 -2.13 -0.88 17.40
N ARG A 230 -3.37 -0.92 17.89
CA ARG A 230 -3.78 -1.78 18.99
C ARG A 230 -4.95 -2.64 18.55
N VAL A 231 -4.84 -3.94 18.79
CA VAL A 231 -5.88 -4.92 18.46
C VAL A 231 -6.32 -5.59 19.75
N PHE A 232 -7.60 -5.47 20.06
CA PHE A 232 -8.22 -6.03 21.26
C PHE A 232 -9.05 -7.26 20.88
N GLN A 233 -8.83 -8.35 21.59
CA GLN A 233 -9.56 -9.61 21.49
C GLN A 233 -9.76 -10.20 22.90
N ASP A 234 -10.65 -11.18 23.04
CA ASP A 234 -11.02 -11.70 24.37
C ASP A 234 -9.84 -12.28 25.18
N THR A 235 -8.80 -12.73 24.49
CA THR A 235 -7.57 -13.31 25.08
C THR A 235 -6.52 -12.29 25.53
N GLY A 236 -6.70 -11.00 25.17
CA GLY A 236 -5.75 -9.93 25.45
C GLY A 236 -5.73 -8.87 24.36
N TYR A 237 -4.67 -8.06 24.35
CA TYR A 237 -4.49 -7.09 23.27
C TYR A 237 -3.04 -6.98 22.82
N LEU A 238 -2.89 -6.62 21.57
CA LEU A 238 -1.62 -6.34 20.90
C LEU A 238 -1.43 -4.84 20.77
N SER A 239 -0.24 -4.34 20.98
CA SER A 239 0.15 -2.94 20.74
C SER A 239 1.46 -2.92 19.95
N LEU A 240 1.41 -2.44 18.72
CA LEU A 240 2.50 -2.55 17.76
C LEU A 240 2.79 -1.22 17.07
N ASP A 241 4.06 -1.00 16.78
CA ASP A 241 4.62 0.18 16.11
C ASP A 241 5.26 -0.25 14.78
N PHE A 242 4.62 0.12 13.67
CA PHE A 242 5.07 -0.20 12.31
C PHE A 242 6.37 0.52 11.93
N MET A 243 6.63 1.71 12.49
CA MET A 243 7.85 2.46 12.17
C MET A 243 9.10 1.83 12.77
N ASN A 244 8.99 1.39 14.04
CA ASN A 244 10.08 0.82 14.78
C ASN A 244 10.08 -0.72 14.73
N GLN A 245 9.10 -1.32 14.06
CA GLN A 245 8.91 -2.76 13.90
C GLN A 245 9.03 -3.50 15.23
N LYS A 246 8.24 -3.06 16.21
CA LYS A 246 8.24 -3.60 17.57
C LYS A 246 6.86 -3.53 18.19
N GLY A 247 6.69 -4.26 19.26
CA GLY A 247 5.45 -4.20 20.01
C GLY A 247 5.41 -5.19 21.16
N HIS A 248 4.24 -5.28 21.76
CA HIS A 248 4.00 -6.18 22.87
C HIS A 248 2.58 -6.72 22.82
N LEU A 249 2.46 -7.92 23.37
CA LEU A 249 1.21 -8.60 23.63
C LEU A 249 0.94 -8.54 25.15
N ILE A 250 -0.27 -8.11 25.50
CA ILE A 250 -0.75 -8.12 26.88
C ILE A 250 -1.81 -9.19 27.01
N LYS A 251 -1.56 -10.17 27.86
CA LYS A 251 -2.47 -11.28 28.16
C LYS A 251 -2.96 -11.22 29.61
N LYS A 252 -4.16 -11.71 29.81
CA LYS A 252 -4.73 -11.94 31.15
C LYS A 252 -4.02 -13.15 31.80
N ALA A 253 -3.48 -12.96 32.99
CA ALA A 253 -2.87 -14.00 33.81
C ALA A 253 -3.51 -13.99 35.21
N GLY A 254 -4.59 -14.75 35.37
CA GLY A 254 -5.39 -14.71 36.59
C GLY A 254 -5.99 -13.32 36.85
N PRO A 255 -5.70 -12.67 37.99
CA PRO A 255 -6.16 -11.32 38.30
C PRO A 255 -5.25 -10.21 37.74
N SER A 256 -4.13 -10.55 37.10
CA SER A 256 -3.13 -9.60 36.57
C SER A 256 -3.07 -9.60 35.05
N LEU A 257 -2.32 -8.63 34.51
CA LEU A 257 -1.95 -8.57 33.11
C LEU A 257 -0.44 -8.82 32.96
N GLU A 258 -0.08 -9.72 32.07
CA GLU A 258 1.29 -9.99 31.71
C GLU A 258 1.63 -9.37 30.35
N ARG A 259 2.78 -8.70 30.31
CA ARG A 259 3.33 -8.10 29.10
C ARG A 259 4.44 -8.99 28.53
N HIS A 260 4.29 -9.34 27.25
CA HIS A 260 5.27 -10.10 26.49
C HIS A 260 5.72 -9.27 25.28
N GLU A 261 7.02 -9.10 25.10
CA GLU A 261 7.57 -8.48 23.91
C GLU A 261 7.28 -9.37 22.69
N VAL A 262 6.96 -8.74 21.56
CA VAL A 262 6.66 -9.43 20.30
C VAL A 262 7.97 -9.63 19.54
N PRO A 263 8.29 -10.86 19.12
CA PRO A 263 9.48 -11.13 18.31
C PRO A 263 9.22 -10.73 16.85
N VAL A 264 9.40 -9.45 16.53
CA VAL A 264 9.34 -8.95 15.16
C VAL A 264 10.75 -8.89 14.58
N GLU A 265 11.03 -9.66 13.54
CA GLU A 265 12.27 -9.52 12.78
C GLU A 265 12.18 -8.25 11.94
N GLN A 266 13.23 -7.42 11.99
CA GLN A 266 13.24 -6.17 11.21
C GLN A 266 13.50 -6.47 9.74
N GLY A 267 12.83 -5.72 8.85
CA GLY A 267 12.97 -5.83 7.40
C GLY A 267 12.72 -4.50 6.68
N GLU A 268 13.09 -4.42 5.42
CA GLU A 268 12.73 -3.31 4.55
C GLU A 268 11.37 -3.63 3.86
N PRO A 269 10.22 -3.02 4.27
CA PRO A 269 8.91 -3.39 3.76
C PRO A 269 8.80 -3.30 2.23
N LEU A 270 9.41 -2.29 1.60
CA LEU A 270 9.38 -2.15 0.14
C LEU A 270 10.16 -3.27 -0.56
N ALA A 271 11.28 -3.72 0.00
CA ALA A 271 12.01 -4.87 -0.56
C ALA A 271 11.16 -6.14 -0.49
N LEU A 272 10.54 -6.40 0.67
CA LEU A 272 9.65 -7.55 0.88
C LEU A 272 8.42 -7.49 -0.05
N GLU A 273 7.87 -6.32 -0.29
CA GLU A 273 6.76 -6.11 -1.23
C GLU A 273 7.16 -6.45 -2.67
N LEU A 274 8.31 -5.94 -3.13
CA LEU A 274 8.81 -6.21 -4.48
C LEU A 274 9.23 -7.68 -4.65
N GLU A 275 9.86 -8.29 -3.65
CA GLU A 275 10.18 -9.72 -3.67
C GLU A 275 8.91 -10.58 -3.78
N SER A 276 7.86 -10.24 -3.01
CA SER A 276 6.56 -10.91 -3.08
C SER A 276 5.93 -10.74 -4.45
N PHE A 277 5.97 -9.53 -5.02
CA PHE A 277 5.46 -9.27 -6.38
C PHE A 277 6.17 -10.12 -7.42
N LEU A 278 7.51 -10.14 -7.41
CA LEU A 278 8.31 -10.95 -8.34
C LEU A 278 8.02 -12.45 -8.18
N SER A 279 7.82 -12.93 -6.95
CA SER A 279 7.41 -14.30 -6.73
C SER A 279 6.04 -14.60 -7.33
N CYS A 280 5.06 -13.71 -7.13
CA CYS A 280 3.74 -13.85 -7.73
C CYS A 280 3.80 -13.85 -9.26
N VAL A 281 4.62 -12.98 -9.87
CA VAL A 281 4.82 -12.95 -11.34
C VAL A 281 5.41 -14.27 -11.85
N ARG A 282 6.43 -14.81 -11.16
CA ARG A 282 7.07 -16.07 -11.54
C ARG A 282 6.13 -17.26 -11.45
N ASP A 283 5.34 -17.33 -10.38
CA ASP A 283 4.48 -18.46 -10.06
C ASP A 283 3.05 -18.30 -10.59
N MET A 284 2.73 -17.14 -11.20
CA MET A 284 1.38 -16.74 -11.61
C MET A 284 0.35 -16.88 -10.46
N SER A 285 0.79 -16.59 -9.24
CA SER A 285 -0.04 -16.65 -8.04
C SER A 285 -0.64 -15.29 -7.71
N THR A 286 -1.78 -15.28 -7.04
CA THR A 286 -2.48 -14.03 -6.64
C THR A 286 -1.65 -13.27 -5.61
N PRO A 287 -1.33 -11.98 -5.84
CA PRO A 287 -0.66 -11.15 -4.85
C PRO A 287 -1.49 -10.95 -3.57
N LYS A 288 -0.83 -10.81 -2.43
CA LYS A 288 -1.47 -10.54 -1.13
C LYS A 288 -2.34 -9.27 -1.15
N THR A 289 -1.85 -8.22 -1.79
CA THR A 289 -2.58 -6.96 -2.00
C THR A 289 -2.95 -6.83 -3.47
N ASP A 290 -3.74 -7.77 -3.99
CA ASP A 290 -4.16 -7.77 -5.38
C ASP A 290 -5.02 -6.54 -5.74
N GLY A 291 -5.29 -6.36 -7.01
CA GLY A 291 -6.09 -5.23 -7.46
C GLY A 291 -7.50 -5.20 -6.87
N SER A 292 -8.11 -6.35 -6.54
CA SER A 292 -9.45 -6.42 -5.92
C SER A 292 -9.40 -5.92 -4.49
N PHE A 293 -8.37 -6.29 -3.74
CA PHE A 293 -8.10 -5.75 -2.41
C PHE A 293 -7.87 -4.24 -2.46
N GLY A 294 -7.02 -3.76 -3.38
CA GLY A 294 -6.75 -2.34 -3.57
C GLY A 294 -7.99 -1.53 -3.93
N LYS A 295 -8.86 -2.07 -4.81
CA LYS A 295 -10.16 -1.47 -5.13
C LYS A 295 -11.05 -1.37 -3.89
N SER A 296 -11.17 -2.43 -3.09
CA SER A 296 -12.00 -2.45 -1.90
C SER A 296 -11.51 -1.43 -0.85
N ALA A 297 -10.20 -1.32 -0.63
CA ALA A 297 -9.62 -0.32 0.27
C ALA A 297 -9.86 1.12 -0.25
N LEU A 298 -9.75 1.34 -1.56
CA LEU A 298 -10.06 2.62 -2.21
C LEU A 298 -11.53 3.00 -2.01
N GLU A 299 -12.48 2.10 -2.19
CA GLU A 299 -13.92 2.35 -2.03
C GLU A 299 -14.27 2.77 -0.60
N VAL A 300 -13.69 2.13 0.40
CA VAL A 300 -13.86 2.55 1.81
C VAL A 300 -13.25 3.93 2.03
N ALA A 301 -12.05 4.19 1.54
CA ALA A 301 -11.39 5.49 1.66
C ALA A 301 -12.17 6.61 0.96
N LEU A 302 -12.72 6.37 -0.23
CA LEU A 302 -13.59 7.31 -0.95
C LEU A 302 -14.89 7.57 -0.18
N THR A 303 -15.48 6.55 0.47
CA THR A 303 -16.66 6.70 1.32
C THR A 303 -16.36 7.62 2.51
N ILE A 304 -15.23 7.42 3.18
CA ILE A 304 -14.74 8.29 4.28
C ILE A 304 -14.58 9.73 3.78
N THR A 305 -13.84 9.92 2.67
CA THR A 305 -13.62 11.24 2.09
C THR A 305 -14.91 11.95 1.74
N LYS A 306 -15.87 11.25 1.11
CA LYS A 306 -17.17 11.81 0.75
C LYS A 306 -17.98 12.25 1.96
N GLN A 307 -17.99 11.47 3.04
CA GLN A 307 -18.68 11.85 4.29
C GLN A 307 -18.04 13.10 4.92
N ILE A 308 -16.72 13.18 4.97
CA ILE A 308 -15.99 14.34 5.48
C ILE A 308 -16.37 15.60 4.68
N GLN A 309 -16.30 15.51 3.34
CA GLN A 309 -16.60 16.65 2.47
C GLN A 309 -18.06 17.10 2.56
N SER A 310 -19.00 16.18 2.72
CA SER A 310 -20.42 16.51 2.89
C SER A 310 -20.69 17.26 4.21
N GLY A 311 -19.89 17.04 5.24
CA GLY A 311 -19.96 17.77 6.51
C GLY A 311 -19.42 19.20 6.46
N TRP A 312 -18.66 19.58 5.40
CA TRP A 312 -18.11 20.93 5.23
C TRP A 312 -19.11 21.92 4.61
N ASN A 313 -20.14 21.41 3.93
CA ASN A 313 -21.19 22.20 3.30
C ASN A 313 -22.55 21.74 3.86
N PRO A 314 -22.96 22.25 5.04
CA PRO A 314 -24.25 21.94 5.63
C PRO A 314 -25.44 22.53 4.85
#